data_d2584d51f6b05611ff7df5ce9f87444b
#
_entry.id   d2584d51f6b05611ff7df5ce9f87444b
#
_cell.length_a   1.000
_cell.length_b   1.000
_cell.length_c   1.000
_cell.angle_alpha   90.00
_cell.angle_beta   90.00
_cell.angle_gamma   90.00
#
_symmetry.space_group_name_H-M   'P 1'
#
loop_
_entity.id
_entity.type
_entity.pdbx_description
1 polymer ?
#
loop_
_entity_poly.entity_id
_entity_poly.type
_entity_poly.pdbx_seq_one_letter_code
_entity_poly.pdbx_strand_id
1 'polypeptide(L)'
;MWSSHATHRSIKYRLINWLSLVFGFIVFAVFLIVDLSVDGWIDEQFDQSLLNRTESLQAYFSDVAHRSPTAQAMKLHPEFSREDDPEFYQLWQGDTLLSYSPSFDAFPAESLPRQNVAVNTTTIIPTTLPNGLSGKASLSSFRPTNNAHDLEEAPLYLALYKSDHAVEQMLLIIDILLVVGFLGSIALMRYLAVMIVDKGLEPLSSLNAQLQKLTATEDHESPTLLPKPKHTIDEIEPIRQQINQYIQRNAYLLSSEKRITGDIAHELKTPIAEILTLTEVYMRYPDDPRLGETYQQDVLSIATRMKNIVEKLLLLQRASHIDLHQEELDINDVIQEILSEFSFKYAHISSIVKTQVPVDTTFYADRFSLKTIVFNLVDNALFYRMPKSLVEINVWSTKDGMEIEVINQLSKLLDHKQLDKLTSPLYQADTSRTDSTHFGLGLSIVENLCQHNGYDLTISQSESQAQFAVKIHLPHSSPPPQMRNDSAIDVTPN
;
A
#
# COMPACT_ATOMS: atom_id res chain seq x y z
N MET A 1 -14.07 -23.70 -29.13
CA MET A 1 -13.01 -23.76 -28.13
C MET A 1 -12.22 -22.46 -28.19
N TRP A 2 -12.71 -21.43 -27.51
CA TRP A 2 -12.03 -20.13 -27.37
C TRP A 2 -11.52 -20.05 -25.94
N SER A 3 -10.22 -20.26 -25.77
CA SER A 3 -9.56 -20.07 -24.48
C SER A 3 -9.48 -18.57 -24.19
N SER A 4 -10.23 -18.12 -23.21
CA SER A 4 -10.10 -16.79 -22.64
C SER A 4 -8.76 -16.69 -21.93
N HIS A 5 -7.75 -16.20 -22.60
CA HIS A 5 -6.58 -15.64 -21.95
C HIS A 5 -7.02 -14.36 -21.22
N ALA A 6 -7.40 -14.54 -19.95
CA ALA A 6 -7.47 -13.43 -19.02
C ALA A 6 -6.05 -12.84 -18.94
N THR A 7 -5.81 -11.80 -19.71
CA THR A 7 -4.60 -10.99 -19.60
C THR A 7 -4.59 -10.40 -18.21
N HIS A 8 -3.87 -11.02 -17.28
CA HIS A 8 -3.43 -10.39 -16.04
C HIS A 8 -2.69 -9.11 -16.44
N ARG A 9 -3.41 -8.00 -16.51
CA ARG A 9 -2.82 -6.69 -16.81
C ARG A 9 -1.93 -6.32 -15.63
N SER A 10 -0.65 -6.65 -15.76
CA SER A 10 0.40 -6.26 -14.81
C SER A 10 0.25 -4.75 -14.54
N ILE A 11 0.31 -4.37 -13.26
CA ILE A 11 0.30 -2.96 -12.80
C ILE A 11 1.32 -2.13 -13.62
N LYS A 12 2.47 -2.73 -13.95
CA LYS A 12 3.51 -2.19 -14.82
C LYS A 12 2.95 -1.68 -16.16
N TYR A 13 2.22 -2.52 -16.91
CA TYR A 13 1.65 -2.14 -18.22
C TYR A 13 0.58 -1.06 -18.10
N ARG A 14 -0.22 -1.11 -17.04
CA ARG A 14 -1.24 -0.07 -16.79
C ARG A 14 -0.58 1.28 -16.52
N LEU A 15 0.46 1.32 -15.70
CA LEU A 15 1.19 2.54 -15.36
C LEU A 15 1.87 3.14 -16.59
N ILE A 16 2.59 2.33 -17.38
CA ILE A 16 3.25 2.78 -18.62
C ILE A 16 2.22 3.34 -19.60
N ASN A 17 1.10 2.64 -19.81
CA ASN A 17 0.08 3.08 -20.75
C ASN A 17 -0.61 4.38 -20.30
N TRP A 18 -0.96 4.50 -19.02
CA TRP A 18 -1.55 5.72 -18.49
C TRP A 18 -0.60 6.91 -18.59
N LEU A 19 0.66 6.71 -18.19
CA LEU A 19 1.68 7.75 -18.28
C LEU A 19 1.91 8.17 -19.74
N SER A 20 2.00 7.21 -20.67
CA SER A 20 2.16 7.48 -22.09
C SER A 20 0.95 8.21 -22.69
N LEU A 21 -0.27 7.89 -22.26
CA LEU A 21 -1.49 8.53 -22.73
C LEU A 21 -1.57 10.00 -22.25
N VAL A 22 -1.35 10.24 -20.97
CA VAL A 22 -1.41 11.60 -20.39
C VAL A 22 -0.33 12.49 -21.02
N PHE A 23 0.91 11.98 -21.10
CA PHE A 23 2.00 12.73 -21.70
C PHE A 23 1.75 12.96 -23.21
N GLY A 24 1.29 11.93 -23.94
CA GLY A 24 0.95 12.03 -25.35
C GLY A 24 -0.10 13.12 -25.61
N PHE A 25 -1.12 13.22 -24.75
CA PHE A 25 -2.13 14.26 -24.83
C PHE A 25 -1.56 15.67 -24.61
N ILE A 26 -0.69 15.82 -23.59
CA ILE A 26 -0.05 17.12 -23.29
C ILE A 26 0.84 17.55 -24.46
N VAL A 27 1.68 16.62 -24.96
CA VAL A 27 2.59 16.90 -26.07
C VAL A 27 1.78 17.23 -27.33
N PHE A 28 0.71 16.49 -27.63
CA PHE A 28 -0.18 16.77 -28.75
C PHE A 28 -0.77 18.19 -28.66
N ALA A 29 -1.26 18.58 -27.49
CA ALA A 29 -1.84 19.91 -27.29
C ALA A 29 -0.78 21.02 -27.51
N VAL A 30 0.44 20.81 -27.03
CA VAL A 30 1.55 21.77 -27.23
C VAL A 30 1.90 21.88 -28.71
N PHE A 31 2.06 20.76 -29.41
CA PHE A 31 2.39 20.79 -30.84
C PHE A 31 1.28 21.43 -31.66
N LEU A 32 0.00 21.13 -31.34
CA LEU A 32 -1.15 21.76 -32.00
C LEU A 32 -1.17 23.29 -31.79
N ILE A 33 -0.88 23.78 -30.59
CA ILE A 33 -0.80 25.22 -30.30
C ILE A 33 0.35 25.87 -31.07
N VAL A 34 1.49 25.19 -31.15
CA VAL A 34 2.66 25.69 -31.89
C VAL A 34 2.33 25.76 -33.38
N ASP A 35 1.75 24.70 -33.95
CA ASP A 35 1.32 24.60 -35.34
C ASP A 35 0.41 25.77 -35.73
N LEU A 36 -0.73 25.90 -35.04
CA LEU A 36 -1.69 26.99 -35.27
C LEU A 36 -1.09 28.38 -35.07
N SER A 37 -0.14 28.53 -34.14
CA SER A 37 0.50 29.81 -33.86
C SER A 37 1.52 30.20 -34.93
N VAL A 38 2.27 29.23 -35.45
CA VAL A 38 3.27 29.43 -36.50
C VAL A 38 2.55 29.79 -37.82
N ASP A 39 1.52 29.05 -38.18
CA ASP A 39 0.75 29.30 -39.39
C ASP A 39 0.17 30.72 -39.36
N GLY A 40 -0.53 31.09 -38.30
CA GLY A 40 -1.09 32.40 -38.12
C GLY A 40 -0.06 33.53 -38.16
N TRP A 41 1.08 33.34 -37.52
CA TRP A 41 2.17 34.31 -37.47
C TRP A 41 2.84 34.50 -38.84
N ILE A 42 3.08 33.42 -39.58
CA ILE A 42 3.68 33.47 -40.92
C ILE A 42 2.74 34.13 -41.91
N ASP A 43 1.44 33.81 -41.86
CA ASP A 43 0.43 34.43 -42.73
C ASP A 43 0.31 35.93 -42.47
N GLU A 44 0.32 36.35 -41.20
CA GLU A 44 0.32 37.78 -40.82
C GLU A 44 1.58 38.49 -41.30
N GLN A 45 2.79 37.87 -41.15
CA GLN A 45 4.04 38.41 -41.62
C GLN A 45 4.05 38.59 -43.15
N PHE A 46 3.46 37.61 -43.89
CA PHE A 46 3.33 37.71 -45.34
C PHE A 46 2.44 38.90 -45.73
N ASP A 47 1.27 39.03 -45.09
CA ASP A 47 0.34 40.15 -45.32
C ASP A 47 0.97 41.50 -45.00
N GLN A 48 1.68 41.62 -43.87
CA GLN A 48 2.40 42.86 -43.52
C GLN A 48 3.51 43.17 -44.52
N SER A 49 4.23 42.16 -45.00
CA SER A 49 5.25 42.36 -46.07
C SER A 49 4.63 42.88 -47.35
N LEU A 50 3.48 42.35 -47.73
CA LEU A 50 2.72 42.72 -48.92
C LEU A 50 2.18 44.18 -48.82
N LEU A 51 1.65 44.59 -47.64
CA LEU A 51 1.18 45.93 -47.35
C LEU A 51 2.31 46.93 -47.41
N ASN A 52 3.43 46.69 -46.73
CA ASN A 52 4.60 47.58 -46.71
C ASN A 52 5.14 47.78 -48.13
N ARG A 53 5.10 46.73 -48.95
CA ARG A 53 5.53 46.80 -50.33
C ARG A 53 4.57 47.66 -51.16
N THR A 54 3.27 47.52 -50.96
CA THR A 54 2.23 48.29 -51.60
C THR A 54 2.35 49.78 -51.28
N GLU A 55 2.56 50.11 -50.02
CA GLU A 55 2.82 51.49 -49.55
C GLU A 55 4.07 52.11 -50.20
N SER A 56 5.14 51.32 -50.30
CA SER A 56 6.37 51.81 -50.96
C SER A 56 6.13 52.09 -52.43
N LEU A 57 5.39 51.27 -53.14
CA LEU A 57 5.02 51.50 -54.55
C LEU A 57 4.07 52.68 -54.69
N GLN A 58 3.09 52.82 -53.81
CA GLN A 58 2.21 54.01 -53.79
C GLN A 58 2.99 55.30 -53.65
N ALA A 59 3.91 55.38 -52.69
CA ALA A 59 4.77 56.56 -52.50
C ALA A 59 5.57 56.85 -53.76
N TYR A 60 6.16 55.82 -54.37
CA TYR A 60 6.86 55.95 -55.64
C TYR A 60 5.98 56.49 -56.77
N PHE A 61 4.83 55.92 -57.00
CA PHE A 61 3.92 56.34 -58.07
C PHE A 61 3.26 57.66 -57.78
N SER A 62 3.04 58.08 -56.56
CA SER A 62 2.58 59.40 -56.17
C SER A 62 3.59 60.51 -56.58
N ASP A 63 4.91 60.23 -56.49
CA ASP A 63 5.96 61.22 -56.82
C ASP A 63 6.26 61.27 -58.34
N VAL A 64 6.06 60.17 -59.07
CA VAL A 64 6.49 59.99 -60.48
C VAL A 64 5.33 60.08 -61.46
N ALA A 65 4.11 60.46 -61.07
CA ALA A 65 2.92 60.42 -61.86
C ALA A 65 3.00 61.12 -63.28
N HIS A 66 4.06 61.94 -63.55
CA HIS A 66 4.31 62.64 -64.77
C HIS A 66 5.53 62.23 -65.59
N ARG A 67 6.32 61.20 -65.12
CA ARG A 67 7.52 60.70 -65.82
C ARG A 67 7.39 59.21 -66.06
N SER A 68 7.68 58.78 -67.27
CA SER A 68 7.60 57.34 -67.67
C SER A 68 8.00 56.41 -66.55
N PRO A 69 7.05 55.76 -65.84
CA PRO A 69 7.31 55.12 -64.53
C PRO A 69 8.08 53.80 -64.63
N THR A 70 8.07 53.13 -65.76
CA THR A 70 8.50 51.72 -65.93
C THR A 70 10.00 51.54 -65.81
N ALA A 71 10.84 52.40 -66.42
CA ALA A 71 12.33 52.19 -66.39
C ALA A 71 13.00 52.48 -65.06
N GLN A 72 12.41 53.31 -64.24
CA GLN A 72 12.97 53.73 -62.95
C GLN A 72 12.46 52.80 -61.82
N ALA A 73 11.26 52.25 -61.92
CA ALA A 73 10.72 51.25 -60.99
C ALA A 73 11.54 49.95 -61.03
N MET A 74 12.01 49.53 -62.22
CA MET A 74 12.87 48.36 -62.39
C MET A 74 14.21 48.46 -61.63
N LYS A 75 14.77 49.67 -61.54
CA LYS A 75 16.05 49.86 -60.81
C LYS A 75 15.90 49.86 -59.29
N LEU A 76 14.75 50.23 -58.78
CA LEU A 76 14.43 50.27 -57.34
C LEU A 76 13.91 48.96 -56.78
N HIS A 77 13.31 48.12 -57.63
CA HIS A 77 12.62 46.90 -57.21
C HIS A 77 12.94 45.73 -58.18
N PRO A 78 14.16 45.10 -57.99
CA PRO A 78 14.62 44.02 -58.87
C PRO A 78 13.74 42.76 -58.84
N GLU A 79 12.85 42.64 -57.88
CA GLU A 79 11.92 41.52 -57.69
C GLU A 79 10.90 41.40 -58.86
N PHE A 80 10.57 42.50 -59.48
CA PHE A 80 9.68 42.51 -60.69
C PHE A 80 10.35 41.96 -61.93
N SER A 81 11.60 41.54 -61.85
CA SER A 81 12.37 40.94 -62.97
C SER A 81 12.94 39.60 -62.63
N ARG A 82 12.58 39.00 -61.45
CA ARG A 82 13.01 37.66 -61.08
C ARG A 82 12.26 36.61 -61.91
N GLU A 83 13.00 35.59 -62.36
CA GLU A 83 12.45 34.47 -63.10
C GLU A 83 11.85 33.39 -62.17
N ASP A 84 12.47 33.19 -60.99
CA ASP A 84 12.10 32.10 -60.09
C ASP A 84 10.83 32.38 -59.23
N ASP A 85 10.57 33.63 -58.85
CA ASP A 85 9.40 34.03 -58.06
C ASP A 85 9.03 35.49 -58.41
N PRO A 86 8.41 35.70 -59.57
CA PRO A 86 8.09 37.08 -60.05
C PRO A 86 6.96 37.68 -59.22
N GLU A 87 7.21 38.91 -58.75
CA GLU A 87 6.13 39.77 -58.27
C GLU A 87 5.53 40.50 -59.44
N PHE A 88 4.19 40.72 -59.40
CA PHE A 88 3.48 41.40 -60.45
C PHE A 88 2.83 42.64 -59.89
N TYR A 89 2.90 43.75 -60.61
CA TYR A 89 2.08 44.92 -60.27
C TYR A 89 1.36 45.44 -61.53
N GLN A 90 0.19 46.06 -61.34
CA GLN A 90 -0.54 46.81 -62.33
C GLN A 90 -1.02 48.10 -61.70
N LEU A 91 -0.88 49.19 -62.44
CA LEU A 91 -1.36 50.56 -62.09
C LEU A 91 -2.36 50.99 -63.08
N TRP A 92 -3.51 51.39 -62.64
CA TRP A 92 -4.61 51.93 -63.50
C TRP A 92 -5.08 53.32 -63.07
N GLN A 93 -5.60 54.10 -64.04
CA GLN A 93 -6.38 55.25 -63.76
C GLN A 93 -7.76 55.05 -64.43
N GLY A 94 -8.79 54.92 -63.62
CA GLY A 94 -10.06 54.44 -64.10
C GLY A 94 -9.98 53.09 -64.82
N ASP A 95 -10.28 52.99 -66.10
CA ASP A 95 -10.18 51.75 -66.87
C ASP A 95 -8.90 51.65 -67.72
N THR A 96 -8.05 52.70 -67.72
CA THR A 96 -6.81 52.72 -68.49
C THR A 96 -5.65 52.17 -67.67
N LEU A 97 -4.97 51.14 -68.23
CA LEU A 97 -3.70 50.61 -67.63
C LEU A 97 -2.60 51.59 -67.94
N LEU A 98 -1.99 52.19 -66.84
CA LEU A 98 -0.92 53.14 -66.97
C LEU A 98 0.47 52.51 -66.95
N SER A 99 0.67 51.46 -66.09
CA SER A 99 1.93 50.76 -65.94
C SER A 99 1.73 49.33 -65.41
N TYR A 100 2.61 48.46 -65.77
CA TYR A 100 2.65 47.08 -65.31
C TYR A 100 4.11 46.58 -65.10
N SER A 101 4.28 45.55 -64.30
CA SER A 101 5.60 44.99 -64.09
C SER A 101 6.08 44.23 -65.32
N PRO A 102 7.43 44.22 -65.59
CA PRO A 102 8.01 43.41 -66.69
C PRO A 102 7.74 41.93 -66.58
N SER A 103 7.45 41.43 -65.40
CA SER A 103 7.04 40.06 -65.18
C SER A 103 5.81 39.64 -66.04
N PHE A 104 4.97 40.59 -66.46
CA PHE A 104 3.87 40.37 -67.34
C PHE A 104 4.24 40.16 -68.80
N ASP A 105 5.47 40.47 -69.22
CA ASP A 105 5.90 40.22 -70.58
C ASP A 105 5.93 38.74 -70.92
N ALA A 106 6.06 37.90 -69.98
CA ALA A 106 6.00 36.44 -70.10
C ALA A 106 4.57 35.87 -69.93
N PHE A 107 3.61 36.66 -69.40
CA PHE A 107 2.31 36.18 -69.02
C PHE A 107 1.23 37.21 -69.45
N PRO A 108 0.09 36.80 -70.07
CA PRO A 108 -0.95 37.72 -70.51
C PRO A 108 -1.64 38.46 -69.36
N ALA A 109 -1.69 39.78 -69.43
CA ALA A 109 -2.19 40.63 -68.35
C ALA A 109 -3.72 40.61 -68.13
N GLU A 110 -4.45 39.86 -68.89
CA GLU A 110 -5.94 39.92 -68.91
C GLU A 110 -6.62 39.07 -67.83
N SER A 111 -5.89 38.29 -67.10
CA SER A 111 -6.46 37.25 -66.20
C SER A 111 -6.53 37.60 -64.69
N LEU A 112 -6.13 38.81 -64.29
CA LEU A 112 -6.10 39.13 -62.87
C LEU A 112 -7.36 39.83 -62.36
N PRO A 113 -7.87 39.46 -61.20
CA PRO A 113 -9.17 40.02 -60.76
C PRO A 113 -9.02 41.49 -60.36
N ARG A 114 -9.89 42.33 -60.97
CA ARG A 114 -10.04 43.74 -60.57
C ARG A 114 -11.20 43.82 -59.55
N GLN A 115 -10.94 44.39 -58.41
CA GLN A 115 -11.99 44.79 -57.46
C GLN A 115 -11.90 46.31 -57.25
N ASN A 116 -13.07 46.95 -57.25
CA ASN A 116 -13.17 48.36 -56.89
C ASN A 116 -12.95 48.51 -55.38
N VAL A 117 -11.80 49.05 -55.02
CA VAL A 117 -11.42 49.34 -53.61
C VAL A 117 -11.77 50.83 -53.38
N ALA A 118 -12.27 51.14 -52.19
CA ALA A 118 -12.53 52.48 -51.75
C ALA A 118 -11.27 53.38 -51.80
N VAL A 119 -11.38 54.60 -52.12
CA VAL A 119 -10.23 55.54 -52.22
C VAL A 119 -9.55 55.64 -50.87
N ASN A 120 -8.22 55.55 -50.84
CA ASN A 120 -7.34 55.54 -49.66
C ASN A 120 -7.52 54.31 -48.76
N THR A 121 -7.91 53.19 -49.33
CA THR A 121 -7.94 51.88 -48.62
C THR A 121 -7.10 50.84 -49.36
N THR A 122 -6.55 49.88 -48.61
CA THR A 122 -5.81 48.74 -49.13
C THR A 122 -6.49 47.47 -48.66
N THR A 123 -6.73 46.53 -49.57
CA THR A 123 -7.36 45.25 -49.26
C THR A 123 -6.53 44.11 -49.81
N ILE A 124 -6.30 43.07 -49.01
CA ILE A 124 -5.61 41.86 -49.46
C ILE A 124 -6.66 40.81 -49.82
N ILE A 125 -6.49 40.17 -50.96
CA ILE A 125 -7.35 39.09 -51.43
C ILE A 125 -6.50 37.90 -51.90
N PRO A 126 -6.90 36.66 -51.60
CA PRO A 126 -6.26 35.49 -52.19
C PRO A 126 -6.54 35.45 -53.70
N THR A 127 -5.55 35.10 -54.50
CA THR A 127 -5.68 35.05 -55.96
C THR A 127 -4.77 34.00 -56.58
N THR A 128 -5.04 33.64 -57.82
CA THR A 128 -4.09 32.84 -58.63
C THR A 128 -3.31 33.78 -59.52
N LEU A 129 -2.02 33.67 -59.51
CA LEU A 129 -1.10 34.50 -60.31
C LEU A 129 -1.11 34.05 -61.78
N PRO A 130 -0.60 34.88 -62.71
CA PRO A 130 -0.53 34.58 -64.14
C PRO A 130 0.31 33.30 -64.44
N ASN A 131 1.25 32.97 -63.60
CA ASN A 131 2.06 31.76 -63.71
C ASN A 131 1.35 30.49 -63.18
N GLY A 132 0.11 30.59 -62.71
CA GLY A 132 -0.70 29.49 -62.19
C GLY A 132 -0.43 29.14 -60.73
N LEU A 133 0.49 29.83 -60.01
CA LEU A 133 0.76 29.65 -58.59
C LEU A 133 -0.31 30.35 -57.74
N SER A 134 -0.52 29.80 -56.53
CA SER A 134 -1.31 30.51 -55.50
C SER A 134 -0.57 31.75 -55.02
N GLY A 135 -1.33 32.71 -54.50
CA GLY A 135 -0.76 33.94 -53.96
C GLY A 135 -1.82 34.89 -53.44
N LYS A 136 -1.37 36.06 -53.02
CA LYS A 136 -2.25 37.13 -52.52
C LYS A 136 -2.04 38.39 -53.37
N ALA A 137 -3.11 39.12 -53.56
CA ALA A 137 -3.09 40.43 -54.22
C ALA A 137 -3.41 41.52 -53.18
N SER A 138 -2.55 42.51 -53.09
CA SER A 138 -2.86 43.76 -52.39
C SER A 138 -3.40 44.80 -53.36
N LEU A 139 -4.63 45.11 -53.20
CA LEU A 139 -5.37 46.09 -54.03
C LEU A 139 -5.46 47.40 -53.24
N SER A 140 -4.96 48.46 -53.81
CA SER A 140 -4.94 49.77 -53.17
C SER A 140 -5.41 50.86 -54.09
N SER A 141 -6.17 51.84 -53.60
CA SER A 141 -6.59 53.03 -54.32
C SER A 141 -6.12 54.29 -53.60
N PHE A 142 -5.48 55.17 -54.30
CA PHE A 142 -4.89 56.42 -53.75
C PHE A 142 -4.98 57.58 -54.71
N ARG A 143 -4.83 58.81 -54.20
CA ARG A 143 -4.73 60.01 -55.03
C ARG A 143 -3.32 60.53 -55.05
N PRO A 144 -2.76 60.96 -56.20
CA PRO A 144 -1.41 61.55 -56.22
C PRO A 144 -1.42 62.87 -55.47
N THR A 145 -0.33 63.09 -54.68
CA THR A 145 -0.22 64.21 -53.70
C THR A 145 0.22 65.54 -54.36
N ASN A 146 0.45 65.58 -55.66
CA ASN A 146 1.23 66.68 -56.25
C ASN A 146 0.49 67.98 -56.61
N ASN A 147 -0.86 68.08 -56.44
CA ASN A 147 -1.55 69.32 -56.52
C ASN A 147 -2.74 69.39 -55.58
N ALA A 148 -2.58 70.19 -54.49
CA ALA A 148 -3.64 70.37 -53.48
C ALA A 148 -4.85 71.14 -53.97
N HIS A 149 -4.93 71.50 -55.31
CA HIS A 149 -5.99 72.28 -55.89
C HIS A 149 -6.82 71.57 -56.97
N ASP A 150 -6.40 70.39 -57.51
CA ASP A 150 -7.17 69.69 -58.53
C ASP A 150 -7.91 68.50 -57.94
N LEU A 151 -9.13 68.76 -57.46
CA LEU A 151 -10.07 67.75 -56.94
C LEU A 151 -10.68 66.86 -58.04
N GLU A 152 -10.30 67.07 -59.35
CA GLU A 152 -10.87 66.38 -60.50
C GLU A 152 -10.04 65.17 -61.02
N GLU A 153 -8.84 64.91 -60.49
CA GLU A 153 -8.06 63.74 -60.94
C GLU A 153 -8.64 62.44 -60.42
N ALA A 154 -8.93 61.53 -61.40
CA ALA A 154 -9.41 60.19 -61.07
C ALA A 154 -8.41 59.42 -60.18
N PRO A 155 -8.89 58.66 -59.19
CA PRO A 155 -7.99 57.92 -58.31
C PRO A 155 -7.14 56.87 -59.05
N LEU A 156 -5.92 56.63 -58.61
CA LEU A 156 -5.06 55.60 -59.12
C LEU A 156 -5.37 54.32 -58.36
N TYR A 157 -5.39 53.19 -59.07
CA TYR A 157 -5.57 51.85 -58.52
C TYR A 157 -4.29 51.08 -58.76
N LEU A 158 -3.63 50.61 -57.63
CA LEU A 158 -2.46 49.79 -57.66
C LEU A 158 -2.85 48.38 -57.17
N ALA A 159 -2.51 47.39 -57.96
CA ALA A 159 -2.57 46.01 -57.56
C ALA A 159 -1.16 45.40 -57.54
N LEU A 160 -0.77 44.83 -56.42
CA LEU A 160 0.49 44.11 -56.23
C LEU A 160 0.15 42.64 -55.93
N TYR A 161 0.73 41.74 -56.72
CA TYR A 161 0.50 40.31 -56.62
C TYR A 161 1.82 39.63 -56.23
N LYS A 162 1.73 38.74 -55.25
CA LYS A 162 2.89 37.97 -54.77
C LYS A 162 2.50 36.54 -54.50
N SER A 163 3.36 35.61 -54.92
CA SER A 163 3.17 34.18 -54.66
C SER A 163 3.42 33.83 -53.18
N ASP A 164 2.60 32.97 -52.64
CA ASP A 164 2.75 32.36 -51.33
C ASP A 164 3.41 30.98 -51.38
N HIS A 165 3.80 30.51 -52.59
CA HIS A 165 4.36 29.20 -52.80
C HIS A 165 5.63 28.90 -51.96
N ALA A 166 6.52 29.87 -51.82
CA ALA A 166 7.70 29.73 -50.96
C ALA A 166 7.32 29.59 -49.47
N VAL A 167 6.25 30.30 -49.08
CA VAL A 167 5.71 30.24 -47.70
C VAL A 167 5.05 28.88 -47.47
N GLU A 168 4.22 28.38 -48.43
CA GLU A 168 3.63 27.04 -48.34
C GLU A 168 4.69 25.94 -48.24
N GLN A 169 5.75 26.00 -49.02
CA GLN A 169 6.86 25.04 -48.91
C GLN A 169 7.54 25.11 -47.53
N MET A 170 7.75 26.29 -46.97
CA MET A 170 8.31 26.47 -45.64
C MET A 170 7.41 25.90 -44.57
N LEU A 171 6.10 26.15 -44.61
CA LEU A 171 5.09 25.60 -43.72
C LEU A 171 5.12 24.06 -43.76
N LEU A 172 5.11 23.46 -44.98
CA LEU A 172 5.16 22.03 -45.15
C LEU A 172 6.41 21.42 -44.48
N ILE A 173 7.57 22.07 -44.57
CA ILE A 173 8.79 21.60 -43.88
C ILE A 173 8.61 21.68 -42.37
N ILE A 174 8.02 22.76 -41.86
CA ILE A 174 7.74 22.95 -40.42
C ILE A 174 6.77 21.86 -39.95
N ASP A 175 5.70 21.57 -40.67
CA ASP A 175 4.73 20.52 -40.33
C ASP A 175 5.38 19.16 -40.24
N ILE A 176 6.24 18.81 -41.22
CA ILE A 176 7.01 17.55 -41.20
C ILE A 176 7.90 17.49 -39.96
N LEU A 177 8.61 18.58 -39.63
CA LEU A 177 9.48 18.64 -38.44
C LEU A 177 8.67 18.52 -37.15
N LEU A 178 7.50 19.14 -37.08
CA LEU A 178 6.58 19.04 -35.94
C LEU A 178 6.09 17.59 -35.77
N VAL A 179 5.64 16.94 -36.86
CA VAL A 179 5.17 15.54 -36.82
C VAL A 179 6.32 14.60 -36.41
N VAL A 180 7.50 14.74 -36.96
CA VAL A 180 8.68 13.93 -36.60
C VAL A 180 9.06 14.16 -35.14
N GLY A 181 9.10 15.42 -34.69
CA GLY A 181 9.36 15.78 -33.28
C GLY A 181 8.31 15.21 -32.33
N PHE A 182 7.02 15.27 -32.69
CA PHE A 182 5.93 14.67 -31.93
C PHE A 182 6.09 13.15 -31.78
N LEU A 183 6.30 12.44 -32.88
CA LEU A 183 6.51 10.98 -32.85
C LEU A 183 7.78 10.59 -32.08
N GLY A 184 8.86 11.37 -32.24
CA GLY A 184 10.11 11.17 -31.51
C GLY A 184 9.94 11.38 -30.01
N SER A 185 9.19 12.40 -29.60
CA SER A 185 8.91 12.69 -28.18
C SER A 185 8.09 11.57 -27.52
N ILE A 186 7.07 11.03 -28.21
CA ILE A 186 6.29 9.89 -27.74
C ILE A 186 7.15 8.64 -27.60
N ALA A 187 7.99 8.34 -28.59
CA ALA A 187 8.88 7.18 -28.57
C ALA A 187 9.90 7.28 -27.42
N LEU A 188 10.51 8.44 -27.23
CA LEU A 188 11.45 8.71 -26.15
C LEU A 188 10.78 8.57 -24.77
N MET A 189 9.60 9.17 -24.62
CA MET A 189 8.84 9.07 -23.37
C MET A 189 8.48 7.63 -23.02
N ARG A 190 8.01 6.86 -24.03
CA ARG A 190 7.69 5.44 -23.82
C ARG A 190 8.92 4.64 -23.40
N TYR A 191 10.06 4.89 -24.02
CA TYR A 191 11.33 4.27 -23.64
C TYR A 191 11.72 4.58 -22.19
N LEU A 192 11.68 5.88 -21.81
CA LEU A 192 11.99 6.30 -20.45
C LEU A 192 10.99 5.75 -19.43
N ALA A 193 9.70 5.73 -19.74
CA ALA A 193 8.68 5.18 -18.88
C ALA A 193 8.91 3.69 -18.59
N VAL A 194 9.24 2.90 -19.61
CA VAL A 194 9.58 1.47 -19.44
C VAL A 194 10.81 1.34 -18.55
N MET A 195 11.88 2.09 -18.82
CA MET A 195 13.13 2.02 -18.07
C MET A 195 12.95 2.38 -16.59
N ILE A 196 12.20 3.46 -16.31
CA ILE A 196 11.96 3.92 -14.93
C ILE A 196 11.10 2.93 -14.17
N VAL A 197 9.99 2.44 -14.79
CA VAL A 197 9.08 1.49 -14.15
C VAL A 197 9.77 0.14 -13.90
N ASP A 198 10.61 -0.32 -14.83
CA ASP A 198 11.36 -1.57 -14.66
C ASP A 198 12.34 -1.49 -13.50
N LYS A 199 13.15 -0.44 -13.44
CA LYS A 199 14.07 -0.21 -12.32
C LYS A 199 13.37 0.00 -10.99
N GLY A 200 12.24 0.70 -11.00
CA GLY A 200 11.47 0.97 -9.79
C GLY A 200 10.77 -0.27 -9.21
N LEU A 201 10.36 -1.22 -10.06
CA LEU A 201 9.67 -2.45 -9.63
C LEU A 201 10.61 -3.67 -9.47
N GLU A 202 11.88 -3.59 -9.87
CA GLU A 202 12.87 -4.67 -9.74
C GLU A 202 13.01 -5.17 -8.30
N PRO A 203 13.09 -4.34 -7.26
CA PRO A 203 13.21 -4.79 -5.87
C PRO A 203 11.99 -5.58 -5.39
N LEU A 204 10.79 -5.20 -5.83
CA LEU A 204 9.57 -5.91 -5.50
C LEU A 204 9.52 -7.29 -6.16
N SER A 205 9.96 -7.39 -7.42
CA SER A 205 10.05 -8.67 -8.14
C SER A 205 11.09 -9.60 -7.51
N SER A 206 12.22 -9.03 -7.07
CA SER A 206 13.28 -9.76 -6.33
C SER A 206 12.77 -10.30 -4.99
N LEU A 207 12.05 -9.48 -4.22
CA LEU A 207 11.43 -9.90 -2.97
C LEU A 207 10.44 -11.05 -3.19
N ASN A 208 9.57 -10.95 -4.20
CA ASN A 208 8.63 -12.00 -4.55
C ASN A 208 9.32 -13.30 -4.96
N ALA A 209 10.40 -13.22 -5.76
CA ALA A 209 11.19 -14.40 -6.15
C ALA A 209 11.87 -15.07 -4.95
N GLN A 210 12.34 -14.29 -3.96
CA GLN A 210 12.91 -14.81 -2.72
C GLN A 210 11.85 -15.49 -1.86
N LEU A 211 10.64 -14.91 -1.75
CA LEU A 211 9.51 -15.52 -1.06
C LEU A 211 9.10 -16.86 -1.68
N GLN A 212 9.03 -16.93 -3.01
CA GLN A 212 8.72 -18.18 -3.70
C GLN A 212 9.77 -19.27 -3.45
N LYS A 213 11.04 -18.91 -3.35
CA LYS A 213 12.10 -19.86 -2.98
C LYS A 213 11.95 -20.38 -1.56
N LEU A 214 11.55 -19.52 -0.61
CA LEU A 214 11.30 -19.92 0.78
C LEU A 214 10.13 -20.92 0.90
N THR A 215 9.07 -20.73 0.10
CA THR A 215 7.92 -21.66 0.11
C THR A 215 8.22 -23.00 -0.57
N ALA A 216 9.24 -23.06 -1.43
CA ALA A 216 9.65 -24.28 -2.12
C ALA A 216 10.64 -25.16 -1.32
N THR A 217 11.23 -24.62 -0.24
CA THR A 217 12.19 -25.33 0.59
C THR A 217 11.44 -25.94 1.78
N GLU A 218 11.22 -27.25 1.76
CA GLU A 218 10.55 -28.02 2.83
C GLU A 218 11.41 -28.24 4.08
N ASP A 219 12.63 -27.72 4.12
CA ASP A 219 13.51 -27.84 5.28
C ASP A 219 13.08 -26.93 6.43
N HIS A 220 12.37 -27.52 7.39
CA HIS A 220 11.78 -26.83 8.54
C HIS A 220 12.74 -26.65 9.73
N GLU A 221 14.00 -27.06 9.63
CA GLU A 221 14.92 -27.03 10.79
C GLU A 221 15.55 -25.67 11.08
N SER A 222 15.63 -24.77 10.08
CA SER A 222 16.14 -23.42 10.30
C SER A 222 15.35 -22.40 9.47
N PRO A 223 14.74 -21.38 10.06
CA PRO A 223 14.01 -20.37 9.32
C PRO A 223 14.99 -19.58 8.44
N THR A 224 14.90 -19.77 7.13
CA THR A 224 15.68 -18.98 6.18
C THR A 224 15.05 -17.59 6.10
N LEU A 225 15.78 -16.57 6.54
CA LEU A 225 15.32 -15.18 6.51
C LEU A 225 15.61 -14.56 5.14
N LEU A 226 14.79 -13.57 4.76
CA LEU A 226 15.03 -12.76 3.59
C LEU A 226 16.30 -11.92 3.79
N PRO A 227 17.33 -12.06 2.92
CA PRO A 227 18.57 -11.32 3.05
C PRO A 227 18.37 -9.82 2.84
N LYS A 228 19.25 -9.01 3.44
CA LYS A 228 19.24 -7.56 3.22
C LYS A 228 19.75 -7.28 1.80
N PRO A 229 19.01 -6.54 0.95
CA PRO A 229 19.46 -6.19 -0.38
C PRO A 229 20.65 -5.22 -0.33
N LYS A 230 21.49 -5.21 -1.39
CA LYS A 230 22.64 -4.29 -1.49
C LYS A 230 22.23 -2.81 -1.55
N HIS A 231 21.07 -2.53 -2.13
CA HIS A 231 20.45 -1.20 -2.15
C HIS A 231 19.13 -1.28 -1.42
N THR A 232 19.05 -0.63 -0.27
CA THR A 232 17.84 -0.59 0.55
C THR A 232 16.90 0.48 -0.02
N ILE A 233 15.67 0.12 -0.29
CA ILE A 233 14.59 1.05 -0.63
C ILE A 233 13.76 1.21 0.63
N ASP A 234 13.61 2.44 1.10
CA ASP A 234 13.00 2.76 2.39
C ASP A 234 11.56 2.25 2.50
N GLU A 235 10.83 2.18 1.38
CA GLU A 235 9.46 1.69 1.34
C GLU A 235 9.35 0.16 1.42
N ILE A 236 10.39 -0.58 1.05
CA ILE A 236 10.39 -2.06 1.01
C ILE A 236 11.02 -2.66 2.26
N GLU A 237 11.95 -1.96 2.89
CA GLU A 237 12.66 -2.46 4.08
C GLU A 237 11.72 -2.80 5.26
N PRO A 238 10.71 -1.98 5.61
CA PRO A 238 9.74 -2.34 6.65
C PRO A 238 8.97 -3.61 6.33
N ILE A 239 8.58 -3.80 5.06
CA ILE A 239 7.84 -4.99 4.61
C ILE A 239 8.72 -6.25 4.78
N ARG A 240 9.99 -6.18 4.36
CA ARG A 240 10.96 -7.26 4.52
C ARG A 240 11.16 -7.63 5.99
N GLN A 241 11.26 -6.62 6.88
CA GLN A 241 11.40 -6.83 8.33
C GLN A 241 10.17 -7.49 8.93
N GLN A 242 8.97 -7.03 8.58
CA GLN A 242 7.72 -7.65 9.04
C GLN A 242 7.59 -9.12 8.59
N ILE A 243 7.94 -9.40 7.34
CA ILE A 243 7.96 -10.78 6.82
C ILE A 243 8.96 -11.64 7.60
N ASN A 244 10.18 -11.15 7.87
CA ASN A 244 11.17 -11.86 8.64
C ASN A 244 10.71 -12.13 10.08
N GLN A 245 10.06 -11.16 10.71
CA GLN A 245 9.46 -11.36 12.05
C GLN A 245 8.37 -12.43 12.02
N TYR A 246 7.52 -12.42 10.97
CA TYR A 246 6.49 -13.44 10.78
C TYR A 246 7.09 -14.84 10.59
N ILE A 247 8.14 -14.97 9.76
CA ILE A 247 8.86 -16.23 9.56
C ILE A 247 9.44 -16.73 10.88
N GLN A 248 10.12 -15.88 11.66
CA GLN A 248 10.70 -16.25 12.96
C GLN A 248 9.62 -16.69 13.94
N ARG A 249 8.51 -15.96 14.02
CA ARG A 249 7.40 -16.29 14.92
C ARG A 249 6.76 -17.63 14.54
N ASN A 250 6.54 -17.89 13.25
CA ASN A 250 6.01 -19.17 12.78
C ASN A 250 6.97 -20.33 13.07
N ALA A 251 8.25 -20.16 12.83
CA ALA A 251 9.24 -21.19 13.13
C ALA A 251 9.31 -21.51 14.64
N TYR A 252 9.23 -20.49 15.48
CA TYR A 252 9.13 -20.67 16.93
C TYR A 252 7.87 -21.44 17.33
N LEU A 253 6.71 -21.09 16.79
CA LEU A 253 5.43 -21.79 17.07
C LEU A 253 5.50 -23.25 16.64
N LEU A 254 5.96 -23.54 15.41
CA LEU A 254 6.09 -24.90 14.90
C LEU A 254 7.08 -25.74 15.72
N SER A 255 8.20 -25.17 16.12
CA SER A 255 9.19 -25.87 16.97
C SER A 255 8.63 -26.15 18.36
N SER A 256 7.87 -25.22 18.93
CA SER A 256 7.18 -25.40 20.22
C SER A 256 6.10 -26.47 20.12
N GLU A 257 5.30 -26.49 19.06
CA GLU A 257 4.27 -27.51 18.82
C GLU A 257 4.89 -28.91 18.69
N LYS A 258 5.96 -29.06 17.88
CA LYS A 258 6.69 -30.33 17.75
C LYS A 258 7.22 -30.83 19.09
N ARG A 259 7.82 -29.92 19.89
CA ARG A 259 8.32 -30.26 21.21
C ARG A 259 7.21 -30.75 22.13
N ILE A 260 6.11 -29.98 22.23
CA ILE A 260 4.96 -30.34 23.08
C ILE A 260 4.40 -31.71 22.67
N THR A 261 4.23 -31.96 21.36
CA THR A 261 3.74 -33.24 20.85
C THR A 261 4.67 -34.41 21.20
N GLY A 262 6.01 -34.20 21.12
CA GLY A 262 7.00 -35.18 21.51
C GLY A 262 6.96 -35.48 23.00
N ASP A 263 6.89 -34.45 23.84
CA ASP A 263 6.81 -34.56 25.29
C ASP A 263 5.51 -35.27 25.72
N ILE A 264 4.36 -34.95 25.10
CA ILE A 264 3.08 -35.66 25.31
C ILE A 264 3.18 -37.14 24.98
N ALA A 265 3.76 -37.47 23.82
CA ALA A 265 3.92 -38.85 23.42
C ALA A 265 4.80 -39.64 24.43
N HIS A 266 5.83 -39.01 24.99
CA HIS A 266 6.70 -39.63 26.01
C HIS A 266 5.94 -39.85 27.31
N GLU A 267 5.22 -38.83 27.81
CA GLU A 267 4.45 -38.89 29.06
C GLU A 267 3.26 -39.88 29.01
N LEU A 268 2.72 -40.16 27.84
CA LEU A 268 1.68 -41.17 27.66
C LEU A 268 2.24 -42.56 27.45
N LYS A 269 3.43 -42.71 26.84
CA LYS A 269 4.05 -44.02 26.59
C LYS A 269 4.43 -44.74 27.89
N THR A 270 4.90 -44.00 28.90
CA THR A 270 5.32 -44.55 30.19
C THR A 270 4.16 -45.26 30.93
N PRO A 271 3.02 -44.63 31.23
CA PRO A 271 1.92 -45.29 31.91
C PRO A 271 1.28 -46.45 31.08
N ILE A 272 1.30 -46.32 29.75
CA ILE A 272 0.86 -47.44 28.88
C ILE A 272 1.78 -48.66 29.08
N ALA A 273 3.09 -48.47 29.10
CA ALA A 273 4.07 -49.52 29.35
C ALA A 273 3.93 -50.11 30.75
N GLU A 274 3.68 -49.26 31.78
CA GLU A 274 3.40 -49.71 33.14
C GLU A 274 2.17 -50.63 33.19
N ILE A 275 1.01 -50.25 32.56
CA ILE A 275 -0.19 -51.10 32.51
C ILE A 275 0.11 -52.43 31.80
N LEU A 276 0.80 -52.37 30.64
CA LEU A 276 1.15 -53.56 29.89
C LEU A 276 1.98 -54.54 30.74
N THR A 277 3.04 -54.03 31.38
CA THR A 277 3.95 -54.82 32.23
C THR A 277 3.19 -55.44 33.41
N LEU A 278 2.40 -54.62 34.13
CA LEU A 278 1.59 -55.13 35.25
C LEU A 278 0.61 -56.25 34.79
N THR A 279 -0.01 -56.04 33.63
CA THR A 279 -0.96 -57.02 33.07
C THR A 279 -0.23 -58.28 32.64
N GLU A 280 0.92 -58.21 31.97
CA GLU A 280 1.74 -59.39 31.62
C GLU A 280 2.20 -60.17 32.83
N VAL A 281 2.67 -59.47 33.90
CA VAL A 281 3.08 -60.11 35.15
C VAL A 281 1.90 -60.79 35.84
N TYR A 282 0.74 -60.13 35.92
CA TYR A 282 -0.48 -60.73 36.48
C TYR A 282 -0.95 -61.95 35.69
N MET A 283 -0.93 -61.90 34.36
CA MET A 283 -1.29 -63.06 33.50
C MET A 283 -0.32 -64.22 33.64
N ARG A 284 0.97 -63.94 33.95
CA ARG A 284 2.03 -64.96 34.12
C ARG A 284 1.98 -65.65 35.48
N TYR A 285 1.51 -64.93 36.50
CA TYR A 285 1.46 -65.39 37.88
C TYR A 285 0.10 -65.08 38.52
N PRO A 286 -1.01 -65.70 38.02
CA PRO A 286 -2.36 -65.35 38.45
C PRO A 286 -2.68 -65.73 39.88
N ASP A 287 -1.97 -66.70 40.43
CA ASP A 287 -2.19 -67.23 41.79
C ASP A 287 -1.31 -66.58 42.85
N ASP A 288 -0.50 -65.57 42.52
CA ASP A 288 0.31 -64.81 43.51
C ASP A 288 -0.58 -63.84 44.31
N PRO A 289 -0.81 -64.08 45.62
CA PRO A 289 -1.74 -63.28 46.43
C PRO A 289 -1.36 -61.77 46.46
N ARG A 290 -0.05 -61.46 46.36
CA ARG A 290 0.45 -60.07 46.38
C ARG A 290 0.06 -59.30 45.15
N LEU A 291 -0.03 -59.96 44.01
CA LEU A 291 -0.46 -59.34 42.76
C LEU A 291 -1.99 -59.22 42.68
N GLY A 292 -2.76 -60.19 43.21
CA GLY A 292 -4.21 -60.17 43.18
C GLY A 292 -4.84 -59.00 43.98
N GLU A 293 -4.24 -58.64 45.11
CA GLU A 293 -4.72 -57.55 45.98
C GLU A 293 -4.47 -56.15 45.41
N THR A 294 -3.33 -55.91 44.71
CA THR A 294 -2.91 -54.61 44.28
C THR A 294 -3.20 -54.32 42.79
N TYR A 295 -3.22 -55.35 41.93
CA TYR A 295 -3.32 -55.22 40.48
C TYR A 295 -4.46 -54.31 40.02
N GLN A 296 -5.68 -54.52 40.54
CA GLN A 296 -6.82 -53.69 40.13
C GLN A 296 -6.68 -52.26 40.55
N GLN A 297 -6.13 -51.98 41.74
CA GLN A 297 -5.90 -50.63 42.26
C GLN A 297 -4.78 -49.93 41.50
N ASP A 298 -3.72 -50.67 41.18
CA ASP A 298 -2.57 -50.12 40.44
C ASP A 298 -2.98 -49.75 39.01
N VAL A 299 -3.68 -50.63 38.29
CA VAL A 299 -4.19 -50.35 36.96
C VAL A 299 -5.16 -49.16 36.96
N LEU A 300 -6.12 -49.12 37.94
CA LEU A 300 -7.04 -47.99 38.07
C LEU A 300 -6.31 -46.67 38.36
N SER A 301 -5.31 -46.70 39.20
CA SER A 301 -4.45 -45.53 39.51
C SER A 301 -3.74 -44.99 38.27
N ILE A 302 -3.10 -45.89 37.48
CA ILE A 302 -2.41 -45.52 36.25
C ILE A 302 -3.38 -44.99 35.21
N ALA A 303 -4.54 -45.64 35.03
CA ALA A 303 -5.56 -45.19 34.11
C ALA A 303 -6.14 -43.81 34.49
N THR A 304 -6.35 -43.55 35.78
CA THR A 304 -6.80 -42.28 36.31
C THR A 304 -5.74 -41.18 36.07
N ARG A 305 -4.45 -41.52 36.27
CA ARG A 305 -3.34 -40.64 35.95
C ARG A 305 -3.32 -40.26 34.47
N MET A 306 -3.48 -41.21 33.56
CA MET A 306 -3.57 -40.96 32.13
C MET A 306 -4.75 -40.04 31.78
N LYS A 307 -5.92 -40.28 32.34
CA LYS A 307 -7.10 -39.44 32.16
C LYS A 307 -6.79 -37.99 32.55
N ASN A 308 -6.19 -37.78 33.71
CA ASN A 308 -5.84 -36.42 34.19
C ASN A 308 -4.84 -35.72 33.27
N ILE A 309 -3.84 -36.45 32.72
CA ILE A 309 -2.92 -35.89 31.72
C ILE A 309 -3.71 -35.39 30.48
N VAL A 310 -4.57 -36.25 29.93
CA VAL A 310 -5.38 -35.90 28.72
C VAL A 310 -6.28 -34.74 29.01
N GLU A 311 -6.98 -34.68 30.15
CA GLU A 311 -7.87 -33.56 30.51
C GLU A 311 -7.11 -32.25 30.64
N LYS A 312 -5.92 -32.24 31.28
CA LYS A 312 -5.07 -31.05 31.40
C LYS A 312 -4.54 -30.60 30.02
N LEU A 313 -4.18 -31.53 29.13
CA LEU A 313 -3.77 -31.23 27.76
C LEU A 313 -4.89 -30.63 26.93
N LEU A 314 -6.11 -31.17 27.02
CA LEU A 314 -7.27 -30.59 26.36
C LEU A 314 -7.59 -29.20 26.90
N LEU A 315 -7.43 -29.00 28.22
CA LEU A 315 -7.58 -27.68 28.84
C LEU A 315 -6.53 -26.69 28.30
N LEU A 316 -5.27 -27.11 28.17
CA LEU A 316 -4.19 -26.28 27.61
C LEU A 316 -4.48 -25.86 26.16
N GLN A 317 -4.99 -26.79 25.32
CA GLN A 317 -5.40 -26.46 23.94
C GLN A 317 -6.60 -25.50 23.89
N ARG A 318 -7.61 -25.75 24.75
CA ARG A 318 -8.80 -24.88 24.80
C ARG A 318 -8.47 -23.49 25.31
N ALA A 319 -7.55 -23.36 26.27
CA ALA A 319 -7.16 -22.08 26.86
C ALA A 319 -6.73 -21.01 25.86
N SER A 320 -6.25 -21.43 24.67
CA SER A 320 -5.82 -20.52 23.60
C SER A 320 -6.97 -20.09 22.65
N HIS A 321 -8.18 -20.68 22.77
CA HIS A 321 -9.28 -20.52 21.81
C HIS A 321 -10.65 -20.33 22.46
N ILE A 322 -10.70 -20.04 23.77
CA ILE A 322 -11.96 -19.83 24.52
C ILE A 322 -12.50 -18.42 24.14
N ASP A 323 -13.78 -18.39 23.80
CA ASP A 323 -14.51 -17.14 23.73
C ASP A 323 -14.69 -16.59 25.15
N LEU A 324 -14.08 -15.43 25.42
CA LEU A 324 -14.11 -14.82 26.75
C LEU A 324 -15.47 -14.23 27.05
N HIS A 325 -16.10 -14.69 28.13
CA HIS A 325 -17.33 -14.13 28.65
C HIS A 325 -17.06 -13.38 29.93
N GLN A 326 -16.86 -12.05 29.80
CA GLN A 326 -16.63 -11.20 30.97
C GLN A 326 -17.95 -10.95 31.70
N GLU A 327 -17.95 -11.29 32.98
CA GLU A 327 -19.04 -11.05 33.93
C GLU A 327 -18.51 -10.39 35.20
N GLU A 328 -19.40 -9.76 35.95
CA GLU A 328 -19.06 -9.18 37.26
C GLU A 328 -18.93 -10.30 38.28
N LEU A 329 -17.76 -10.43 38.88
CA LEU A 329 -17.43 -11.49 39.82
C LEU A 329 -17.00 -10.90 41.16
N ASP A 330 -17.42 -11.53 42.24
CA ASP A 330 -16.77 -11.35 43.53
C ASP A 330 -15.62 -12.35 43.64
N ILE A 331 -14.41 -11.82 43.72
CA ILE A 331 -13.18 -12.65 43.79
C ILE A 331 -13.16 -13.51 45.06
N ASN A 332 -13.72 -13.01 46.15
CA ASN A 332 -13.81 -13.80 47.36
C ASN A 332 -14.68 -15.05 47.18
N ASP A 333 -15.81 -14.94 46.48
CA ASP A 333 -16.67 -16.08 46.17
C ASP A 333 -15.95 -17.12 45.34
N VAL A 334 -15.16 -16.70 44.32
CA VAL A 334 -14.37 -17.59 43.48
C VAL A 334 -13.30 -18.33 44.33
N ILE A 335 -12.63 -17.62 45.22
CA ILE A 335 -11.63 -18.23 46.12
C ILE A 335 -12.30 -19.22 47.07
N GLN A 336 -13.43 -18.90 47.70
CA GLN A 336 -14.17 -19.80 48.60
C GLN A 336 -14.67 -21.04 47.87
N GLU A 337 -15.16 -20.92 46.65
CA GLU A 337 -15.56 -22.04 45.78
C GLU A 337 -14.35 -22.98 45.60
N ILE A 338 -13.18 -22.46 45.24
CA ILE A 338 -11.96 -23.22 45.01
C ILE A 338 -11.52 -23.92 46.32
N LEU A 339 -11.51 -23.22 47.47
CA LEU A 339 -11.14 -23.79 48.73
C LEU A 339 -12.13 -24.89 49.17
N SER A 340 -13.40 -24.79 48.86
CA SER A 340 -14.40 -25.82 49.10
C SER A 340 -14.09 -27.12 48.32
N GLU A 341 -13.64 -27.00 47.07
CA GLU A 341 -13.18 -28.15 46.27
C GLU A 341 -11.96 -28.84 46.88
N PHE A 342 -10.98 -28.07 47.39
CA PHE A 342 -9.81 -28.64 48.06
C PHE A 342 -10.12 -29.28 49.43
N SER A 343 -11.25 -28.92 50.06
CA SER A 343 -11.64 -29.50 51.35
C SER A 343 -11.90 -31.00 51.28
N PHE A 344 -12.28 -31.53 50.12
CA PHE A 344 -12.42 -32.96 49.87
C PHE A 344 -11.08 -33.70 49.83
N LYS A 345 -10.00 -33.02 49.42
CA LYS A 345 -8.64 -33.59 49.24
C LYS A 345 -7.77 -33.35 50.49
N TYR A 346 -7.95 -32.23 51.16
CA TYR A 346 -7.15 -31.82 52.30
C TYR A 346 -8.03 -31.61 53.53
N ALA A 347 -7.95 -32.52 54.52
CA ALA A 347 -8.64 -32.31 55.79
C ALA A 347 -8.12 -31.01 56.45
N HIS A 348 -9.03 -30.18 56.92
CA HIS A 348 -8.72 -28.88 57.55
C HIS A 348 -7.99 -27.86 56.66
N ILE A 349 -8.41 -27.72 55.40
CA ILE A 349 -7.86 -26.75 54.43
C ILE A 349 -7.76 -25.32 54.99
N SER A 350 -8.74 -24.90 55.82
CA SER A 350 -8.77 -23.60 56.49
C SER A 350 -7.64 -23.35 57.48
N SER A 351 -6.97 -24.41 57.97
CA SER A 351 -5.78 -24.28 58.81
C SER A 351 -4.47 -24.28 58.02
N ILE A 352 -4.55 -24.60 56.73
CA ILE A 352 -3.40 -24.69 55.81
C ILE A 352 -3.33 -23.45 54.90
N VAL A 353 -4.47 -22.91 54.53
CA VAL A 353 -4.55 -21.74 53.61
C VAL A 353 -5.03 -20.54 54.40
N LYS A 354 -4.29 -19.42 54.32
CA LYS A 354 -4.66 -18.13 54.87
C LYS A 354 -5.05 -17.21 53.68
N THR A 355 -6.21 -16.63 53.77
CA THR A 355 -6.71 -15.69 52.76
C THR A 355 -6.70 -14.26 53.31
N GLN A 356 -6.21 -13.31 52.54
CA GLN A 356 -6.30 -11.88 52.77
C GLN A 356 -6.97 -11.22 51.60
N VAL A 357 -8.30 -11.04 51.65
CA VAL A 357 -9.13 -10.51 50.61
C VAL A 357 -9.84 -9.27 51.17
N PRO A 358 -9.78 -8.11 50.48
CA PRO A 358 -10.54 -6.90 50.89
C PRO A 358 -12.04 -7.15 50.88
N VAL A 359 -12.80 -6.25 51.53
CA VAL A 359 -14.27 -6.38 51.67
C VAL A 359 -15.01 -6.13 50.35
N ASP A 360 -14.43 -5.33 49.44
CA ASP A 360 -15.01 -5.01 48.14
C ASP A 360 -14.03 -5.47 47.03
N THR A 361 -14.33 -6.62 46.45
CA THR A 361 -13.48 -7.34 45.48
C THR A 361 -14.19 -7.66 44.18
N THR A 362 -15.21 -6.83 43.84
CA THR A 362 -15.93 -7.01 42.59
C THR A 362 -15.06 -6.62 41.39
N PHE A 363 -14.98 -7.50 40.39
CA PHE A 363 -14.14 -7.32 39.22
C PHE A 363 -14.79 -7.96 37.97
N TYR A 364 -14.59 -7.36 36.79
CA TYR A 364 -15.05 -7.92 35.52
C TYR A 364 -14.00 -8.89 34.96
N ALA A 365 -14.33 -10.17 34.88
CA ALA A 365 -13.45 -11.19 34.35
C ALA A 365 -14.24 -12.36 33.76
N ASP A 366 -13.56 -13.21 32.98
CA ASP A 366 -14.07 -14.51 32.58
C ASP A 366 -13.97 -15.50 33.76
N ARG A 367 -15.12 -15.93 34.27
CA ARG A 367 -15.20 -16.80 35.45
C ARG A 367 -14.43 -18.11 35.29
N PHE A 368 -14.53 -18.73 34.12
CA PHE A 368 -13.84 -19.99 33.85
C PHE A 368 -12.31 -19.82 33.90
N SER A 369 -11.81 -18.80 33.19
CA SER A 369 -10.38 -18.49 33.17
C SER A 369 -9.85 -18.17 34.56
N LEU A 370 -10.52 -17.27 35.28
CA LEU A 370 -10.09 -16.83 36.62
C LEU A 370 -10.09 -18.01 37.62
N LYS A 371 -11.20 -18.78 37.66
CA LYS A 371 -11.29 -19.97 38.51
C LYS A 371 -10.20 -20.97 38.19
N THR A 372 -9.95 -21.26 36.92
CA THR A 372 -8.92 -22.22 36.48
C THR A 372 -7.53 -21.73 36.83
N ILE A 373 -7.23 -20.46 36.67
CA ILE A 373 -5.94 -19.85 37.03
C ILE A 373 -5.71 -20.01 38.55
N VAL A 374 -6.61 -19.50 39.37
CA VAL A 374 -6.47 -19.52 40.81
C VAL A 374 -6.42 -20.96 41.35
N PHE A 375 -7.26 -21.86 40.80
CA PHE A 375 -7.22 -23.28 41.15
C PHE A 375 -5.83 -23.91 40.92
N ASN A 376 -5.21 -23.70 39.73
CA ASN A 376 -3.89 -24.25 39.42
C ASN A 376 -2.79 -23.65 40.29
N LEU A 377 -2.88 -22.36 40.63
CA LEU A 377 -1.94 -21.72 41.54
C LEU A 377 -2.03 -22.29 42.96
N VAL A 378 -3.23 -22.48 43.48
CA VAL A 378 -3.47 -23.02 44.81
C VAL A 378 -3.08 -24.51 44.87
N ASP A 379 -3.41 -25.31 43.81
CA ASP A 379 -3.01 -26.73 43.71
C ASP A 379 -1.48 -26.86 43.74
N ASN A 380 -0.77 -26.04 42.96
CA ASN A 380 0.70 -26.01 42.96
C ASN A 380 1.26 -25.60 44.35
N ALA A 381 0.72 -24.55 44.94
CA ALA A 381 1.18 -24.07 46.24
C ALA A 381 0.98 -25.11 47.33
N LEU A 382 -0.16 -25.79 47.37
CA LEU A 382 -0.46 -26.86 48.31
C LEU A 382 0.46 -28.09 48.12
N PHE A 383 0.78 -28.44 46.86
CA PHE A 383 1.62 -29.60 46.55
C PHE A 383 3.09 -29.35 46.88
N TYR A 384 3.65 -28.20 46.52
CA TYR A 384 5.07 -27.91 46.69
C TYR A 384 5.43 -27.27 48.02
N ARG A 385 4.45 -26.95 48.88
CA ARG A 385 4.71 -26.33 50.18
C ARG A 385 5.61 -27.21 51.08
N MET A 386 6.36 -26.56 51.91
CA MET A 386 7.10 -27.22 53.00
C MET A 386 6.11 -27.85 54.00
N PRO A 387 6.36 -29.05 54.54
CA PRO A 387 5.48 -29.65 55.57
C PRO A 387 5.24 -28.68 56.74
N LYS A 388 3.96 -28.52 57.12
CA LYS A 388 3.49 -27.61 58.18
C LYS A 388 3.59 -26.11 57.87
N SER A 389 4.02 -25.69 56.67
CA SER A 389 3.94 -24.28 56.27
C SER A 389 2.52 -23.92 55.78
N LEU A 390 2.23 -22.65 55.80
CA LEU A 390 0.96 -22.11 55.27
C LEU A 390 1.10 -21.75 53.79
N VAL A 391 -0.02 -21.77 53.09
CA VAL A 391 -0.19 -21.14 51.80
C VAL A 391 -0.96 -19.84 52.01
N GLU A 392 -0.50 -18.74 51.47
CA GLU A 392 -1.16 -17.45 51.58
C GLU A 392 -1.73 -17.05 50.23
N ILE A 393 -3.00 -16.59 50.22
CA ILE A 393 -3.68 -16.02 49.06
C ILE A 393 -3.98 -14.58 49.41
N ASN A 394 -3.32 -13.65 48.71
CA ASN A 394 -3.46 -12.22 48.94
C ASN A 394 -4.13 -11.59 47.71
N VAL A 395 -5.14 -10.76 47.94
CA VAL A 395 -5.80 -9.99 46.92
C VAL A 395 -5.80 -8.52 47.32
N TRP A 396 -5.47 -7.66 46.41
CA TRP A 396 -5.57 -6.21 46.62
C TRP A 396 -5.87 -5.46 45.32
N SER A 397 -6.61 -4.36 45.44
CA SER A 397 -6.89 -3.45 44.35
C SER A 397 -5.70 -2.51 44.14
N THR A 398 -5.34 -2.28 42.89
CA THR A 398 -4.35 -1.30 42.43
C THR A 398 -5.03 -0.17 41.67
N LYS A 399 -4.29 0.88 41.31
CA LYS A 399 -4.84 1.97 40.48
C LYS A 399 -5.27 1.51 39.09
N ASP A 400 -4.59 0.47 38.57
CA ASP A 400 -4.72 0.01 37.19
C ASP A 400 -5.43 -1.35 37.09
N GLY A 401 -5.91 -1.92 38.21
CA GLY A 401 -6.58 -3.22 38.21
C GLY A 401 -6.61 -3.89 39.57
N MET A 402 -6.55 -5.21 39.55
CA MET A 402 -6.54 -6.07 40.73
C MET A 402 -5.32 -7.00 40.65
N GLU A 403 -4.73 -7.27 41.80
CA GLU A 403 -3.65 -8.25 41.92
C GLU A 403 -4.06 -9.41 42.81
N ILE A 404 -3.74 -10.63 42.36
CA ILE A 404 -3.92 -11.86 43.13
C ILE A 404 -2.52 -12.53 43.26
N GLU A 405 -2.10 -12.80 44.45
CA GLU A 405 -0.82 -13.43 44.75
C GLU A 405 -1.02 -14.68 45.57
N VAL A 406 -0.38 -15.78 45.18
CA VAL A 406 -0.38 -17.03 45.91
C VAL A 406 1.06 -17.32 46.33
N ILE A 407 1.27 -17.49 47.65
CA ILE A 407 2.60 -17.66 48.26
C ILE A 407 2.65 -18.98 48.99
N ASN A 408 3.74 -19.71 48.82
CA ASN A 408 4.07 -20.89 49.61
C ASN A 408 5.58 -20.94 49.97
N GLN A 409 5.95 -21.71 50.99
CA GLN A 409 7.35 -21.96 51.34
C GLN A 409 7.86 -23.22 50.62
N LEU A 410 9.03 -23.12 49.98
CA LEU A 410 9.71 -24.22 49.32
C LEU A 410 10.75 -24.89 50.24
N SER A 411 10.91 -26.18 50.07
CA SER A 411 12.00 -26.94 50.76
C SER A 411 13.37 -26.62 50.17
N LYS A 412 13.43 -26.22 48.89
CA LYS A 412 14.64 -25.88 48.15
C LYS A 412 14.31 -24.76 47.17
N LEU A 413 15.17 -23.75 47.14
CA LEU A 413 15.08 -22.68 46.17
C LEU A 413 15.42 -23.15 44.74
N LEU A 414 14.80 -22.55 43.76
CA LEU A 414 15.02 -22.80 42.34
C LEU A 414 16.13 -21.89 41.82
N ASP A 415 16.90 -22.36 40.85
CA ASP A 415 17.87 -21.51 40.16
C ASP A 415 17.15 -20.65 39.09
N HIS A 416 17.80 -19.60 38.56
CA HIS A 416 17.22 -18.72 37.57
C HIS A 416 16.78 -19.45 36.29
N LYS A 417 17.55 -20.47 35.86
CA LYS A 417 17.19 -21.26 34.65
C LYS A 417 15.99 -22.16 34.90
N GLN A 418 15.79 -22.59 36.13
CA GLN A 418 14.57 -23.34 36.51
C GLN A 418 13.36 -22.43 36.57
N LEU A 419 13.49 -21.23 37.11
CA LEU A 419 12.41 -20.23 37.16
C LEU A 419 11.91 -19.88 35.79
N ASP A 420 12.80 -19.62 34.81
CA ASP A 420 12.47 -19.27 33.44
C ASP A 420 11.72 -20.40 32.70
N LYS A 421 11.82 -21.63 33.15
CA LYS A 421 11.18 -22.79 32.52
C LYS A 421 9.89 -23.25 33.19
N LEU A 422 9.53 -22.68 34.35
CA LEU A 422 8.35 -23.14 35.12
C LEU A 422 7.04 -23.11 34.38
N THR A 423 6.90 -22.19 33.44
CA THR A 423 5.72 -22.04 32.58
C THR A 423 5.77 -22.92 31.34
N SER A 424 6.90 -23.58 31.06
CA SER A 424 7.01 -24.52 29.96
C SER A 424 6.16 -25.77 30.22
N PRO A 425 5.32 -26.20 29.26
CA PRO A 425 4.52 -27.43 29.42
C PRO A 425 5.37 -28.63 29.76
N LEU A 426 4.86 -29.46 30.69
CA LEU A 426 5.51 -30.70 31.18
C LEU A 426 6.84 -30.53 31.89
N TYR A 427 7.23 -29.28 32.20
CA TYR A 427 8.45 -29.02 32.96
C TYR A 427 8.21 -29.20 34.46
N GLN A 428 9.10 -29.98 35.12
CA GLN A 428 9.14 -30.18 36.57
C GLN A 428 10.53 -29.87 37.07
N ALA A 429 10.64 -28.94 38.03
CA ALA A 429 11.93 -28.55 38.61
C ALA A 429 12.50 -29.62 39.58
N ASP A 430 11.65 -30.44 40.17
CA ASP A 430 12.03 -31.54 41.09
C ASP A 430 11.36 -32.85 40.61
N THR A 431 12.16 -33.70 39.99
CA THR A 431 11.75 -35.06 39.52
C THR A 431 11.79 -36.11 40.61
N SER A 432 12.26 -35.78 41.81
CA SER A 432 12.41 -36.72 42.94
C SER A 432 11.10 -36.96 43.71
N ARG A 433 10.11 -36.08 43.56
CA ARG A 433 8.77 -36.26 44.12
C ARG A 433 7.93 -37.09 43.16
N THR A 434 7.95 -38.38 43.34
CA THR A 434 7.21 -39.39 42.54
C THR A 434 5.68 -39.40 42.79
N ASP A 435 5.10 -38.27 43.16
CA ASP A 435 3.66 -38.20 43.32
C ASP A 435 2.99 -37.99 41.93
N SER A 436 2.27 -39.01 41.53
CA SER A 436 1.74 -39.23 40.17
C SER A 436 0.65 -38.27 39.72
N THR A 437 0.46 -37.15 40.40
CA THR A 437 -0.70 -36.25 40.15
C THR A 437 -0.35 -34.90 39.50
N HIS A 438 0.93 -34.49 39.55
CA HIS A 438 1.38 -33.20 39.00
C HIS A 438 2.35 -33.41 37.83
N PHE A 439 1.91 -33.03 36.62
CA PHE A 439 2.61 -33.31 35.37
C PHE A 439 3.33 -32.08 34.79
N GLY A 440 3.51 -31.01 35.56
CA GLY A 440 4.15 -29.78 35.06
C GLY A 440 3.29 -29.00 34.04
N LEU A 441 1.96 -29.21 34.04
CA LEU A 441 1.03 -28.51 33.16
C LEU A 441 0.31 -27.32 33.82
N GLY A 442 0.31 -27.24 35.17
CA GLY A 442 -0.47 -26.23 35.90
C GLY A 442 -0.07 -24.80 35.55
N LEU A 443 1.21 -24.46 35.65
CA LEU A 443 1.73 -23.11 35.38
C LEU A 443 1.67 -22.76 33.90
N SER A 444 1.80 -23.71 32.98
CA SER A 444 1.64 -23.46 31.56
C SER A 444 0.17 -23.17 31.18
N ILE A 445 -0.81 -23.80 31.85
CA ILE A 445 -2.23 -23.46 31.72
C ILE A 445 -2.47 -22.04 32.23
N VAL A 446 -1.91 -21.68 33.38
CA VAL A 446 -2.00 -20.32 33.95
C VAL A 446 -1.43 -19.29 32.97
N GLU A 447 -0.23 -19.50 32.44
CA GLU A 447 0.40 -18.59 31.48
C GLU A 447 -0.45 -18.38 30.24
N ASN A 448 -0.96 -19.47 29.62
CA ASN A 448 -1.81 -19.38 28.45
C ASN A 448 -3.13 -18.62 28.72
N LEU A 449 -3.78 -18.90 29.84
CA LEU A 449 -5.01 -18.19 30.23
C LEU A 449 -4.74 -16.72 30.55
N CYS A 450 -3.62 -16.41 31.20
CA CYS A 450 -3.22 -15.02 31.45
C CYS A 450 -2.98 -14.28 30.13
N GLN A 451 -2.21 -14.85 29.21
CA GLN A 451 -1.95 -14.23 27.89
C GLN A 451 -3.24 -14.04 27.10
N HIS A 452 -4.16 -15.00 27.13
CA HIS A 452 -5.43 -14.91 26.41
C HIS A 452 -6.38 -13.84 26.97
N ASN A 453 -6.37 -13.66 28.31
CA ASN A 453 -7.18 -12.66 29.01
C ASN A 453 -6.49 -11.29 29.11
N GLY A 454 -5.23 -11.15 28.69
CA GLY A 454 -4.46 -9.91 28.85
C GLY A 454 -4.02 -9.65 30.29
N TYR A 455 -3.82 -10.70 31.09
CA TYR A 455 -3.32 -10.62 32.46
C TYR A 455 -1.81 -10.77 32.48
N ASP A 456 -1.12 -10.06 33.39
CA ASP A 456 0.32 -10.18 33.57
C ASP A 456 0.64 -11.20 34.67
N LEU A 457 1.45 -12.21 34.33
CA LEU A 457 1.92 -13.24 35.25
C LEU A 457 3.35 -12.93 35.70
N THR A 458 3.59 -12.90 37.01
CA THR A 458 4.91 -12.70 37.59
C THR A 458 5.21 -13.83 38.59
N ILE A 459 6.37 -14.48 38.42
CA ILE A 459 6.86 -15.51 39.30
C ILE A 459 8.09 -14.96 40.02
N SER A 460 8.11 -15.06 41.32
CA SER A 460 9.21 -14.58 42.18
C SER A 460 9.54 -15.54 43.30
N GLN A 461 10.75 -15.47 43.80
CA GLN A 461 11.17 -16.18 45.03
C GLN A 461 11.98 -15.26 45.95
N SER A 462 11.81 -15.45 47.25
CA SER A 462 12.59 -14.76 48.28
C SER A 462 13.55 -15.71 48.92
N GLU A 463 14.86 -15.43 48.80
CA GLU A 463 15.92 -16.24 49.42
C GLU A 463 15.89 -16.19 50.96
N SER A 464 15.57 -15.03 51.55
CA SER A 464 15.58 -14.81 53.00
C SER A 464 14.47 -15.57 53.72
N GLN A 465 13.35 -15.87 53.07
CA GLN A 465 12.19 -16.53 53.68
C GLN A 465 11.88 -17.90 53.04
N ALA A 466 12.65 -18.33 52.06
CA ALA A 466 12.38 -19.51 51.24
C ALA A 466 10.96 -19.52 50.67
N GLN A 467 10.43 -18.34 50.36
CA GLN A 467 9.08 -18.16 49.82
C GLN A 467 9.10 -18.16 48.29
N PHE A 468 8.11 -18.79 47.69
CA PHE A 468 7.80 -18.77 46.30
C PHE A 468 6.45 -18.11 46.13
N ALA A 469 6.39 -17.10 45.27
CA ALA A 469 5.18 -16.32 45.00
C ALA A 469 4.86 -16.27 43.53
N VAL A 470 3.62 -16.53 43.20
CA VAL A 470 3.05 -16.32 41.86
C VAL A 470 2.00 -15.25 41.95
N LYS A 471 2.19 -14.17 41.20
CA LYS A 471 1.34 -13.02 41.18
C LYS A 471 0.74 -12.83 39.79
N ILE A 472 -0.54 -12.49 39.76
CA ILE A 472 -1.28 -12.16 38.55
C ILE A 472 -1.83 -10.74 38.72
N HIS A 473 -1.60 -9.91 37.70
CA HIS A 473 -2.21 -8.60 37.59
C HIS A 473 -3.34 -8.65 36.56
N LEU A 474 -4.55 -8.27 36.98
CA LEU A 474 -5.75 -8.19 36.17
C LEU A 474 -6.00 -6.70 35.88
N PRO A 475 -5.77 -6.19 34.67
CA PRO A 475 -6.04 -4.80 34.33
C PRO A 475 -7.55 -4.50 34.33
N HIS A 476 -7.95 -3.29 34.65
CA HIS A 476 -9.35 -2.90 34.60
C HIS A 476 -9.90 -3.11 33.19
N SER A 477 -10.81 -4.06 33.00
CA SER A 477 -11.59 -4.18 31.80
C SER A 477 -12.81 -3.23 31.88
N SER A 478 -13.00 -2.37 30.88
CA SER A 478 -14.23 -1.59 30.77
C SER A 478 -15.40 -2.56 30.58
N PRO A 479 -16.54 -2.35 31.27
CA PRO A 479 -17.70 -3.17 31.05
C PRO A 479 -18.07 -3.13 29.55
N PRO A 480 -18.55 -4.26 28.97
CA PRO A 480 -18.98 -4.28 27.58
C PRO A 480 -20.04 -3.19 27.39
N PRO A 481 -20.03 -2.47 26.25
CA PRO A 481 -21.02 -1.43 26.00
C PRO A 481 -22.41 -2.05 26.14
N GLN A 482 -23.18 -1.58 27.12
CA GLN A 482 -24.57 -1.99 27.29
C GLN A 482 -25.27 -1.73 25.96
N MET A 483 -25.77 -2.78 25.30
CA MET A 483 -26.72 -2.61 24.19
C MET A 483 -27.87 -1.79 24.72
N ARG A 484 -27.93 -0.49 24.35
CA ARG A 484 -29.11 0.33 24.57
C ARG A 484 -30.27 -0.39 23.91
N ASN A 485 -31.17 -0.89 24.74
CA ASN A 485 -32.50 -1.33 24.33
C ASN A 485 -33.29 -0.08 23.88
N ASP A 486 -33.01 0.40 22.65
CA ASP A 486 -33.85 1.39 21.96
C ASP A 486 -35.08 0.67 21.36
N SER A 487 -35.90 0.07 22.21
CA SER A 487 -37.25 -0.37 21.86
C SER A 487 -38.28 0.34 22.75
N ALA A 488 -38.25 1.68 22.77
CA ALA A 488 -39.41 2.49 23.10
C ALA A 488 -40.01 2.98 21.77
N ILE A 489 -40.81 2.14 21.14
CA ILE A 489 -41.75 2.56 20.10
C ILE A 489 -42.79 3.43 20.83
N ASP A 490 -42.68 4.71 20.63
CA ASP A 490 -43.68 5.73 21.04
C ASP A 490 -44.90 5.56 20.11
N VAL A 491 -45.89 4.83 20.59
CA VAL A 491 -47.20 4.74 19.96
C VAL A 491 -48.03 5.90 20.51
N THR A 492 -48.02 7.03 19.84
CA THR A 492 -49.05 8.04 20.04
C THR A 492 -50.26 7.70 19.18
N PRO A 493 -51.47 7.66 19.74
CA PRO A 493 -52.69 7.45 18.97
C PRO A 493 -53.20 8.79 18.44
N ASN A 494 -53.46 8.84 17.14
CA ASN A 494 -54.52 9.65 16.53
C ASN A 494 -54.90 9.03 15.16
#